data_82b963d06ac867659028dc438df84d30
#
_entry.id   82b963d06ac867659028dc438df84d30
#
_cell.length_a   1.000
_cell.length_b   1.000
_cell.length_c   1.000
_cell.angle_alpha   90.00
_cell.angle_beta   90.00
_cell.angle_gamma   90.00
#
_symmetry.space_group_name_H-M   'P 1'
#
loop_
_entity.id
_entity.type
_entity.pdbx_description
1 polymer ?
#
loop_
_entity_poly.entity_id
_entity_poly.type
_entity_poly.pdbx_seq_one_letter_code
_entity_poly.pdbx_strand_id
1 'polypeptide(L)'
;MARPRLGSFLRQRRSLAFRLATAPGIVLHELAHRLACLVAGVPVRSVAYFQLTGPPGYVRHATPACWSTTAVIALAPLAINITVAAVLVEFSLAIYTATGISAVAAGGLLWWVAIAAVVHSLPSTTDLSTVWAATTARWYRLPLAVVVGPVYALRRLAGLVGIYRLTVPLSLAALGGMIALHDLSPTAVLNCLLAGRWGCWDGAPRLVATLSTAVTRLIEWF
;
A
#
# COMPACT_ATOMS: atom_id res chain seq x y z
N MET A 1 9.37 6.85 -40.21
CA MET A 1 9.65 6.75 -38.78
C MET A 1 8.98 7.91 -38.05
N ALA A 2 7.93 7.69 -37.29
CA ALA A 2 7.24 8.75 -36.57
C ALA A 2 8.06 9.18 -35.33
N ARG A 3 8.38 10.48 -35.23
CA ARG A 3 9.04 11.04 -34.03
C ARG A 3 8.16 10.84 -32.80
N PRO A 4 8.67 10.28 -31.71
CA PRO A 4 7.89 10.17 -30.48
C PRO A 4 7.48 11.56 -30.01
N ARG A 5 6.19 11.77 -29.74
CA ARG A 5 5.67 13.06 -29.26
C ARG A 5 6.33 13.37 -27.91
N LEU A 6 6.84 14.58 -27.71
CA LEU A 6 7.52 15.03 -26.48
C LEU A 6 6.75 14.64 -25.21
N GLY A 7 5.41 14.71 -25.26
CA GLY A 7 4.55 14.30 -24.14
C GLY A 7 4.62 12.81 -23.78
N SER A 8 4.81 11.90 -24.75
CA SER A 8 4.97 10.47 -24.47
C SER A 8 6.31 10.19 -23.81
N PHE A 9 7.37 10.86 -24.24
CA PHE A 9 8.72 10.76 -23.68
C PHE A 9 8.78 11.27 -22.22
N LEU A 10 8.17 12.43 -21.93
CA LEU A 10 8.10 12.97 -20.57
C LEU A 10 7.27 12.06 -19.63
N ARG A 11 6.15 11.51 -20.11
CA ARG A 11 5.33 10.56 -19.37
C ARG A 11 6.11 9.29 -19.03
N GLN A 12 6.87 8.76 -19.98
CA GLN A 12 7.68 7.56 -19.78
C GLN A 12 8.81 7.80 -18.76
N ARG A 13 9.49 8.97 -18.82
CA ARG A 13 10.52 9.34 -17.84
C ARG A 13 9.95 9.49 -16.43
N ARG A 14 8.82 10.17 -16.27
CA ARG A 14 8.13 10.30 -14.97
C ARG A 14 7.73 8.93 -14.38
N SER A 15 7.21 8.04 -15.22
CA SER A 15 6.86 6.68 -14.84
C SER A 15 8.09 5.88 -14.37
N LEU A 16 9.25 6.02 -15.04
CA LEU A 16 10.48 5.34 -14.65
C LEU A 16 11.04 5.89 -13.33
N ALA A 17 11.13 7.21 -13.18
CA ALA A 17 11.60 7.84 -11.95
C ALA A 17 10.76 7.40 -10.73
N PHE A 18 9.42 7.38 -10.90
CA PHE A 18 8.52 6.91 -9.85
C PHE A 18 8.77 5.43 -9.49
N ARG A 19 8.92 4.56 -10.49
CA ARG A 19 9.23 3.13 -10.27
C ARG A 19 10.53 2.95 -9.49
N LEU A 20 11.57 3.69 -9.86
CA LEU A 20 12.87 3.63 -9.17
C LEU A 20 12.74 4.15 -7.72
N ALA A 21 12.07 5.28 -7.53
CA ALA A 21 11.87 5.86 -6.21
C ALA A 21 11.04 4.96 -5.27
N THR A 22 10.14 4.13 -5.82
CA THR A 22 9.27 3.24 -5.04
C THR A 22 9.61 1.76 -5.24
N ALA A 23 10.78 1.43 -5.80
CA ALA A 23 11.22 0.07 -6.08
C ALA A 23 11.11 -0.89 -4.87
N PRO A 24 11.51 -0.51 -3.64
CA PRO A 24 11.35 -1.39 -2.48
C PRO A 24 9.90 -1.83 -2.26
N GLY A 25 8.94 -0.92 -2.43
CA GLY A 25 7.51 -1.23 -2.28
C GLY A 25 6.99 -2.17 -3.37
N ILE A 26 7.48 -2.05 -4.61
CA ILE A 26 7.14 -2.97 -5.70
C ILE A 26 7.67 -4.37 -5.38
N VAL A 27 8.94 -4.46 -4.95
CA VAL A 27 9.56 -5.74 -4.57
C VAL A 27 8.79 -6.41 -3.44
N LEU A 28 8.43 -5.67 -2.40
CA LEU A 28 7.64 -6.17 -1.27
C LEU A 28 6.25 -6.65 -1.72
N HIS A 29 5.60 -5.93 -2.62
CA HIS A 29 4.29 -6.29 -3.18
C HIS A 29 4.33 -7.65 -3.88
N GLU A 30 5.28 -7.83 -4.79
CA GLU A 30 5.42 -9.10 -5.52
C GLU A 30 5.89 -10.25 -4.59
N LEU A 31 6.76 -9.93 -3.62
CA LEU A 31 7.16 -10.90 -2.60
C LEU A 31 5.96 -11.36 -1.76
N ALA A 32 5.06 -10.44 -1.40
CA ALA A 32 3.84 -10.77 -0.66
C ALA A 32 2.94 -11.74 -1.43
N HIS A 33 2.73 -11.51 -2.73
CA HIS A 33 2.02 -12.47 -3.59
C HIS A 33 2.69 -13.84 -3.61
N ARG A 34 4.02 -13.87 -3.77
CA ARG A 34 4.77 -15.13 -3.79
C ARG A 34 4.68 -15.88 -2.47
N LEU A 35 4.83 -15.20 -1.34
CA LEU A 35 4.70 -15.80 -0.01
C LEU A 35 3.28 -16.35 0.22
N ALA A 36 2.25 -15.61 -0.17
CA ALA A 36 0.87 -16.08 -0.07
C ALA A 36 0.62 -17.32 -0.94
N CYS A 37 1.18 -17.37 -2.15
CA CYS A 37 1.14 -18.58 -2.99
C CYS A 37 1.84 -19.76 -2.32
N LEU A 38 3.01 -19.54 -1.73
CA LEU A 38 3.77 -20.58 -1.03
C LEU A 38 2.98 -21.15 0.14
N VAL A 39 2.45 -20.28 1.01
CA VAL A 39 1.64 -20.69 2.19
C VAL A 39 0.36 -21.42 1.77
N ALA A 40 -0.26 -20.96 0.68
CA ALA A 40 -1.49 -21.57 0.15
C ALA A 40 -1.25 -22.82 -0.71
N GLY A 41 0.00 -23.25 -0.91
CA GLY A 41 0.34 -24.39 -1.76
C GLY A 41 0.03 -24.19 -3.25
N VAL A 42 -0.02 -22.93 -3.72
CA VAL A 42 -0.31 -22.60 -5.12
C VAL A 42 0.99 -22.50 -5.91
N PRO A 43 1.19 -23.33 -6.97
CA PRO A 43 2.42 -23.31 -7.74
C PRO A 43 2.65 -21.97 -8.44
N VAL A 44 3.82 -21.38 -8.21
CA VAL A 44 4.29 -20.17 -8.90
C VAL A 44 5.02 -20.60 -10.19
N ARG A 45 4.63 -20.02 -11.32
CA ARG A 45 5.17 -20.34 -12.64
C ARG A 45 6.34 -19.42 -13.02
N SER A 46 6.22 -18.13 -12.74
CA SER A 46 7.26 -17.13 -12.99
C SER A 46 7.11 -15.93 -12.10
N VAL A 47 8.23 -15.28 -11.77
CA VAL A 47 8.30 -14.11 -10.90
C VAL A 47 9.26 -13.10 -11.50
N ALA A 48 8.87 -11.84 -11.46
CA ALA A 48 9.77 -10.70 -11.60
C ALA A 48 9.43 -9.68 -10.51
N TYR A 49 10.32 -9.52 -9.55
CA TYR A 49 10.09 -8.61 -8.42
C TYR A 49 10.17 -7.13 -8.81
N PHE A 50 10.98 -6.81 -9.81
CA PHE A 50 11.13 -5.46 -10.32
C PHE A 50 11.57 -5.47 -11.79
N GLN A 51 10.94 -4.59 -12.59
CA GLN A 51 11.32 -4.40 -14.00
C GLN A 51 11.26 -2.93 -14.38
N LEU A 52 12.22 -2.50 -15.20
CA LEU A 52 12.28 -1.14 -15.75
C LEU A 52 11.30 -0.94 -16.91
N THR A 53 11.04 -2.01 -17.66
CA THR A 53 10.14 -2.01 -18.83
C THR A 53 8.98 -2.98 -18.62
N GLY A 54 7.83 -2.71 -19.23
CA GLY A 54 6.64 -3.54 -19.05
C GLY A 54 5.95 -3.31 -17.68
N PRO A 55 5.32 -4.32 -17.09
CA PRO A 55 4.76 -4.21 -15.74
C PRO A 55 5.90 -4.00 -14.72
N PRO A 56 5.67 -3.22 -13.63
CA PRO A 56 6.72 -2.94 -12.64
C PRO A 56 7.28 -4.20 -11.96
N GLY A 57 6.43 -5.18 -11.74
CA GLY A 57 6.70 -6.50 -11.23
C GLY A 57 5.54 -7.43 -11.58
N TYR A 58 5.69 -8.72 -11.33
CA TYR A 58 4.60 -9.69 -11.43
C TYR A 58 4.94 -11.02 -10.75
N VAL A 59 3.89 -11.70 -10.28
CA VAL A 59 3.93 -13.12 -9.88
C VAL A 59 2.85 -13.86 -10.69
N ARG A 60 3.29 -14.78 -11.55
CA ARG A 60 2.38 -15.66 -12.29
C ARG A 60 2.27 -16.99 -11.56
N HIS A 61 1.09 -17.35 -11.15
CA HIS A 61 0.79 -18.59 -10.42
C HIS A 61 -0.33 -19.38 -11.10
N ALA A 62 -0.51 -20.62 -10.70
CA ALA A 62 -1.64 -21.42 -11.11
C ALA A 62 -2.94 -20.83 -10.56
N THR A 63 -4.07 -21.05 -11.23
CA THR A 63 -5.37 -20.61 -10.74
C THR A 63 -5.71 -21.35 -9.44
N PRO A 64 -5.96 -20.63 -8.33
CA PRO A 64 -6.35 -21.27 -7.07
C PRO A 64 -7.69 -21.99 -7.20
N ALA A 65 -7.83 -23.14 -6.53
CA ALA A 65 -9.05 -23.92 -6.55
C ALA A 65 -10.19 -23.26 -5.76
N CYS A 66 -9.87 -22.50 -4.71
CA CYS A 66 -10.82 -21.90 -3.79
C CYS A 66 -10.84 -20.37 -3.90
N TRP A 67 -12.02 -19.77 -3.73
CA TRP A 67 -12.18 -18.32 -3.66
C TRP A 67 -11.36 -17.68 -2.53
N SER A 68 -11.37 -18.30 -1.34
CA SER A 68 -10.60 -17.80 -0.20
C SER A 68 -9.10 -17.72 -0.50
N THR A 69 -8.54 -18.72 -1.14
CA THR A 69 -7.14 -18.72 -1.57
C THR A 69 -6.87 -17.60 -2.58
N THR A 70 -7.79 -17.38 -3.54
CA THR A 70 -7.69 -16.26 -4.48
C THR A 70 -7.69 -14.91 -3.75
N ALA A 71 -8.59 -14.74 -2.77
CA ALA A 71 -8.69 -13.52 -1.98
C ALA A 71 -7.44 -13.30 -1.11
N VAL A 72 -6.94 -14.35 -0.45
CA VAL A 72 -5.71 -14.28 0.37
C VAL A 72 -4.50 -13.86 -0.47
N ILE A 73 -4.32 -14.48 -1.64
CA ILE A 73 -3.20 -14.12 -2.53
C ILE A 73 -3.34 -12.67 -3.01
N ALA A 74 -4.54 -12.26 -3.43
CA ALA A 74 -4.78 -10.91 -3.95
C ALA A 74 -4.62 -9.81 -2.88
N LEU A 75 -4.96 -10.10 -1.61
CA LEU A 75 -4.91 -9.15 -0.50
C LEU A 75 -3.60 -9.21 0.31
N ALA A 76 -2.74 -10.20 0.05
CA ALA A 76 -1.47 -10.37 0.76
C ALA A 76 -0.58 -9.11 0.72
N PRO A 77 -0.44 -8.38 -0.41
CA PRO A 77 0.34 -7.15 -0.43
C PRO A 77 -0.20 -6.08 0.52
N LEU A 78 -1.52 -5.97 0.67
CA LEU A 78 -2.12 -5.01 1.61
C LEU A 78 -1.67 -5.32 3.05
N ALA A 79 -1.82 -6.57 3.49
CA ALA A 79 -1.46 -6.96 4.85
C ALA A 79 0.06 -6.87 5.08
N ILE A 80 0.87 -7.45 4.20
CA ILE A 80 2.32 -7.55 4.38
C ILE A 80 2.98 -6.18 4.27
N ASN A 81 2.64 -5.37 3.25
CA ASN A 81 3.29 -4.07 3.06
C ASN A 81 2.94 -3.09 4.18
N ILE A 82 1.69 -3.09 4.68
CA ILE A 82 1.30 -2.26 5.84
C ILE A 82 2.04 -2.71 7.10
N THR A 83 2.12 -4.02 7.36
CA THR A 83 2.85 -4.55 8.52
C THR A 83 4.34 -4.20 8.46
N VAL A 84 4.98 -4.40 7.29
CA VAL A 84 6.39 -4.04 7.10
C VAL A 84 6.59 -2.53 7.29
N ALA A 85 5.71 -1.70 6.73
CA ALA A 85 5.80 -0.25 6.89
C ALA A 85 5.69 0.16 8.36
N ALA A 86 4.75 -0.41 9.12
CA ALA A 86 4.60 -0.15 10.55
C ALA A 86 5.87 -0.51 11.33
N VAL A 87 6.42 -1.70 11.10
CA VAL A 87 7.66 -2.16 11.73
C VAL A 87 8.83 -1.22 11.40
N LEU A 88 8.97 -0.81 10.14
CA LEU A 88 10.05 0.10 9.74
C LEU A 88 9.91 1.50 10.36
N VAL A 89 8.69 2.00 10.51
CA VAL A 89 8.42 3.27 11.22
C VAL A 89 8.86 3.16 12.68
N GLU A 90 8.45 2.11 13.39
CA GLU A 90 8.85 1.87 14.79
C GLU A 90 10.37 1.81 14.94
N PHE A 91 11.07 1.05 14.08
CA PHE A 91 12.52 1.00 14.09
C PHE A 91 13.16 2.37 13.80
N SER A 92 12.60 3.14 12.87
CA SER A 92 13.11 4.46 12.56
C SER A 92 12.98 5.42 13.75
N LEU A 93 11.85 5.41 14.44
CA LEU A 93 11.63 6.22 15.64
C LEU A 93 12.59 5.83 16.75
N ALA A 94 12.85 4.55 16.97
CA ALA A 94 13.86 4.09 17.92
C ALA A 94 15.27 4.58 17.57
N ILE A 95 15.63 4.63 16.28
CA ILE A 95 16.94 5.12 15.82
C ILE A 95 17.05 6.64 15.99
N TYR A 96 15.99 7.42 15.85
CA TYR A 96 16.01 8.88 16.03
C TYR A 96 16.36 9.31 17.47
N THR A 97 16.24 8.42 18.45
CA THR A 97 16.73 8.69 19.81
C THR A 97 18.26 8.66 19.90
N ALA A 98 18.95 8.06 18.92
CA ALA A 98 20.40 8.07 18.81
C ALA A 98 20.87 9.35 18.10
N THR A 99 22.01 9.89 18.53
CA THR A 99 22.60 11.11 17.95
C THR A 99 23.63 10.77 16.88
N GLY A 100 23.66 11.57 15.80
CA GLY A 100 24.66 11.47 14.75
C GLY A 100 24.11 11.32 13.34
N ILE A 101 24.93 11.66 12.34
CA ILE A 101 24.55 11.67 10.92
C ILE A 101 24.19 10.26 10.40
N SER A 102 24.81 9.23 10.95
CA SER A 102 24.52 7.84 10.60
C SER A 102 23.12 7.41 11.04
N ALA A 103 22.66 7.86 12.22
CA ALA A 103 21.31 7.60 12.70
C ALA A 103 20.26 8.30 11.84
N VAL A 104 20.49 9.55 11.44
CA VAL A 104 19.61 10.29 10.52
C VAL A 104 19.53 9.61 9.17
N ALA A 105 20.66 9.17 8.60
CA ALA A 105 20.68 8.47 7.31
C ALA A 105 19.96 7.12 7.38
N ALA A 106 20.18 6.34 8.43
CA ALA A 106 19.51 5.05 8.64
C ALA A 106 17.99 5.22 8.83
N GLY A 107 17.58 6.17 9.67
CA GLY A 107 16.17 6.50 9.85
C GLY A 107 15.51 6.94 8.55
N GLY A 108 16.16 7.81 7.77
CA GLY A 108 15.68 8.25 6.46
C GLY A 108 15.51 7.12 5.46
N LEU A 109 16.42 6.14 5.44
CA LEU A 109 16.32 4.94 4.60
C LEU A 109 15.12 4.08 5.00
N LEU A 110 14.90 3.86 6.28
CA LEU A 110 13.74 3.10 6.78
C LEU A 110 12.42 3.80 6.42
N TRP A 111 12.36 5.12 6.55
CA TRP A 111 11.20 5.92 6.13
C TRP A 111 10.93 5.80 4.64
N TRP A 112 11.97 5.89 3.82
CA TRP A 112 11.82 5.72 2.37
C TRP A 112 11.22 4.36 2.01
N VAL A 113 11.72 3.28 2.60
CA VAL A 113 11.18 1.92 2.36
C VAL A 113 9.75 1.79 2.88
N ALA A 114 9.44 2.36 4.06
CA ALA A 114 8.09 2.36 4.63
C ALA A 114 7.10 3.08 3.72
N ILE A 115 7.44 4.29 3.24
CA ILE A 115 6.61 5.04 2.28
C ILE A 115 6.39 4.22 1.01
N ALA A 116 7.46 3.66 0.44
CA ALA A 116 7.36 2.83 -0.76
C ALA A 116 6.45 1.62 -0.55
N ALA A 117 6.53 0.95 0.61
CA ALA A 117 5.68 -0.18 0.97
C ALA A 117 4.20 0.23 1.02
N VAL A 118 3.86 1.34 1.69
CA VAL A 118 2.46 1.82 1.79
C VAL A 118 1.92 2.25 0.43
N VAL A 119 2.71 2.94 -0.41
CA VAL A 119 2.33 3.32 -1.78
C VAL A 119 1.93 2.10 -2.62
N HIS A 120 2.60 0.97 -2.42
CA HIS A 120 2.34 -0.28 -3.15
C HIS A 120 1.55 -1.31 -2.34
N SER A 121 0.91 -0.94 -1.22
CA SER A 121 0.11 -1.87 -0.41
C SER A 121 -1.21 -2.27 -1.07
N LEU A 122 -1.82 -1.37 -1.83
CA LEU A 122 -3.13 -1.63 -2.43
C LEU A 122 -3.03 -2.70 -3.54
N PRO A 123 -3.96 -3.67 -3.57
CA PRO A 123 -4.04 -4.67 -4.62
C PRO A 123 -4.11 -4.03 -6.00
N SER A 124 -3.48 -4.64 -7.00
CA SER A 124 -3.55 -4.18 -8.38
C SER A 124 -4.96 -4.35 -8.96
N THR A 125 -5.24 -3.69 -10.09
CA THR A 125 -6.51 -3.91 -10.82
C THR A 125 -6.65 -5.36 -11.27
N THR A 126 -5.55 -6.04 -11.57
CA THR A 126 -5.53 -7.45 -11.96
C THR A 126 -5.93 -8.33 -10.78
N ASP A 127 -5.35 -8.10 -9.58
CA ASP A 127 -5.66 -8.87 -8.37
C ASP A 127 -7.15 -8.76 -8.02
N LEU A 128 -7.66 -7.53 -7.98
CA LEU A 128 -9.08 -7.29 -7.69
C LEU A 128 -10.00 -7.84 -8.77
N SER A 129 -9.62 -7.79 -10.06
CA SER A 129 -10.42 -8.39 -11.13
C SER A 129 -10.50 -9.90 -10.99
N THR A 130 -9.43 -10.55 -10.53
CA THR A 130 -9.40 -11.99 -10.29
C THR A 130 -10.32 -12.37 -9.12
N VAL A 131 -10.27 -11.61 -8.01
CA VAL A 131 -11.19 -11.81 -6.88
C VAL A 131 -12.64 -11.56 -7.31
N TRP A 132 -12.89 -10.48 -8.05
CA TRP A 132 -14.22 -10.16 -8.56
C TRP A 132 -14.78 -11.29 -9.44
N ALA A 133 -14.01 -11.76 -10.42
CA ALA A 133 -14.40 -12.87 -11.28
C ALA A 133 -14.69 -14.15 -10.47
N ALA A 134 -13.85 -14.47 -9.48
CA ALA A 134 -14.04 -15.62 -8.60
C ALA A 134 -15.29 -15.46 -7.69
N THR A 135 -15.65 -14.23 -7.31
CA THR A 135 -16.84 -13.92 -6.51
C THR A 135 -18.12 -14.11 -7.35
N THR A 136 -18.14 -13.57 -8.56
CA THR A 136 -19.32 -13.60 -9.42
C THR A 136 -19.53 -14.94 -10.15
N ALA A 137 -18.53 -15.82 -10.15
CA ALA A 137 -18.61 -17.13 -10.80
C ALA A 137 -19.63 -18.10 -10.16
N ARG A 138 -20.07 -17.85 -8.92
CA ARG A 138 -20.99 -18.71 -8.17
C ARG A 138 -22.04 -17.87 -7.45
N TRP A 139 -23.31 -18.20 -7.67
CA TRP A 139 -24.45 -17.45 -7.12
C TRP A 139 -24.41 -17.31 -5.57
N TYR A 140 -23.99 -18.35 -4.84
CA TYR A 140 -23.91 -18.33 -3.38
C TYR A 140 -22.82 -17.41 -2.83
N ARG A 141 -21.92 -16.89 -3.69
CA ARG A 141 -20.88 -15.89 -3.34
C ARG A 141 -21.33 -14.46 -3.65
N LEU A 142 -22.44 -14.25 -4.33
CA LEU A 142 -22.94 -12.91 -4.68
C LEU A 142 -23.06 -11.95 -3.47
N PRO A 143 -23.42 -12.40 -2.24
CA PRO A 143 -23.38 -11.52 -1.07
C PRO A 143 -21.99 -10.89 -0.83
N LEU A 144 -20.90 -11.60 -1.15
CA LEU A 144 -19.55 -11.08 -1.05
C LEU A 144 -19.26 -9.95 -2.06
N ALA A 145 -20.03 -9.89 -3.15
CA ALA A 145 -19.91 -8.82 -4.14
C ALA A 145 -20.24 -7.44 -3.55
N VAL A 146 -21.04 -7.39 -2.48
CA VAL A 146 -21.34 -6.14 -1.74
C VAL A 146 -20.07 -5.53 -1.12
N VAL A 147 -19.11 -6.38 -0.72
CA VAL A 147 -17.83 -5.94 -0.14
C VAL A 147 -16.77 -5.77 -1.23
N VAL A 148 -16.64 -6.75 -2.12
CA VAL A 148 -15.60 -6.75 -3.16
C VAL A 148 -15.90 -5.72 -4.25
N GLY A 149 -17.17 -5.51 -4.60
CA GLY A 149 -17.60 -4.63 -5.69
C GLY A 149 -17.18 -3.17 -5.52
N PRO A 150 -17.48 -2.53 -4.39
CA PRO A 150 -17.06 -1.15 -4.13
C PRO A 150 -15.54 -0.96 -4.19
N VAL A 151 -14.77 -1.90 -3.61
CA VAL A 151 -13.30 -1.84 -3.63
C VAL A 151 -12.77 -1.98 -5.06
N TYR A 152 -13.34 -2.91 -5.83
CA TYR A 152 -13.00 -3.10 -7.24
C TYR A 152 -13.37 -1.88 -8.10
N ALA A 153 -14.56 -1.32 -7.91
CA ALA A 153 -15.01 -0.12 -8.62
C ALA A 153 -14.13 1.10 -8.28
N LEU A 154 -13.86 1.33 -6.99
CA LEU A 154 -12.99 2.41 -6.54
C LEU A 154 -11.59 2.28 -7.15
N ARG A 155 -11.04 1.08 -7.18
CA ARG A 155 -9.73 0.82 -7.78
C ARG A 155 -9.70 1.06 -9.28
N ARG A 156 -10.78 0.74 -10.00
CA ARG A 156 -10.93 1.05 -11.42
C ARG A 156 -11.03 2.56 -11.68
N LEU A 157 -11.85 3.26 -10.90
CA LEU A 157 -11.97 4.72 -10.96
C LEU A 157 -10.63 5.40 -10.66
N ALA A 158 -9.91 4.93 -9.64
CA ALA A 158 -8.57 5.40 -9.32
C ALA A 158 -7.59 5.23 -10.50
N GLY A 159 -7.75 4.18 -11.30
CA GLY A 159 -6.98 3.97 -12.53
C GLY A 159 -7.26 5.02 -13.62
N LEU A 160 -8.49 5.54 -13.70
CA LEU A 160 -8.88 6.59 -14.65
C LEU A 160 -8.32 7.97 -14.27
N VAL A 161 -8.27 8.28 -12.98
CA VAL A 161 -7.76 9.57 -12.44
C VAL A 161 -6.22 9.59 -12.37
N GLY A 162 -5.59 8.43 -12.46
CA GLY A 162 -4.17 8.23 -12.21
C GLY A 162 -3.95 7.80 -10.75
N ILE A 163 -3.62 6.52 -10.59
CA ILE A 163 -3.56 5.87 -9.29
C ILE A 163 -2.68 6.58 -8.27
N TYR A 164 -1.59 7.19 -8.71
CA TYR A 164 -0.63 7.87 -7.84
C TYR A 164 -1.20 9.13 -7.19
N ARG A 165 -2.20 9.78 -7.80
CA ARG A 165 -2.90 10.93 -7.22
C ARG A 165 -3.73 10.56 -6.00
N LEU A 166 -4.15 9.30 -5.88
CA LEU A 166 -4.89 8.79 -4.74
C LEU A 166 -4.01 8.01 -3.76
N THR A 167 -3.06 7.20 -4.26
CA THR A 167 -2.23 6.37 -3.39
C THR A 167 -1.23 7.18 -2.58
N VAL A 168 -0.63 8.24 -3.13
CA VAL A 168 0.34 9.06 -2.39
C VAL A 168 -0.31 9.78 -1.20
N PRO A 169 -1.42 10.55 -1.36
CA PRO A 169 -2.06 11.18 -0.20
C PRO A 169 -2.60 10.16 0.81
N LEU A 170 -3.14 9.03 0.35
CA LEU A 170 -3.61 7.97 1.23
C LEU A 170 -2.45 7.33 2.03
N SER A 171 -1.29 7.15 1.38
CA SER A 171 -0.08 6.65 2.02
C SER A 171 0.46 7.61 3.08
N LEU A 172 0.47 8.91 2.77
CA LEU A 172 0.88 9.94 3.73
C LEU A 172 -0.09 10.03 4.91
N ALA A 173 -1.39 9.89 4.66
CA ALA A 173 -2.40 9.82 5.71
C ALA A 173 -2.23 8.58 6.60
N ALA A 174 -1.97 7.41 6.00
CA ALA A 174 -1.71 6.18 6.75
C ALA A 174 -0.45 6.28 7.61
N LEU A 175 0.63 6.84 7.07
CA LEU A 175 1.87 7.08 7.81
C LEU A 175 1.67 8.10 8.94
N GLY A 176 0.95 9.19 8.69
CA GLY A 176 0.58 10.15 9.72
C GLY A 176 -0.25 9.52 10.84
N GLY A 177 -1.17 8.62 10.47
CA GLY A 177 -1.94 7.81 11.42
C GLY A 177 -1.06 6.88 12.27
N MET A 178 -0.08 6.22 11.65
CA MET A 178 0.90 5.36 12.37
C MET A 178 1.72 6.17 13.38
N ILE A 179 2.21 7.35 13.00
CA ILE A 179 2.96 8.23 13.92
C ILE A 179 2.08 8.67 15.10
N ALA A 180 0.85 9.09 14.82
CA ALA A 180 -0.07 9.50 15.87
C ALA A 180 -0.45 8.35 16.82
N LEU A 181 -0.52 7.11 16.31
CA LEU A 181 -0.76 5.91 17.11
C LEU A 181 0.48 5.52 17.92
N HIS A 182 1.69 5.84 17.47
CA HIS A 182 2.92 5.59 18.22
C HIS A 182 2.97 6.40 19.52
N ASP A 183 2.48 7.64 19.51
CA ASP A 183 2.39 8.48 20.71
C ASP A 183 1.35 7.98 21.74
N LEU A 184 0.53 6.99 21.34
CA LEU A 184 -0.45 6.33 22.19
C LEU A 184 0.13 5.01 22.68
N SER A 185 0.38 4.89 23.99
CA SER A 185 0.72 3.57 24.54
C SER A 185 -0.42 2.57 24.25
N PRO A 186 -0.12 1.31 23.87
CA PRO A 186 -1.15 0.29 23.62
C PRO A 186 -2.11 0.12 24.81
N THR A 187 -1.62 0.33 26.02
CA THR A 187 -2.41 0.32 27.25
C THR A 187 -3.38 1.50 27.35
N ALA A 188 -2.98 2.69 26.90
CA ALA A 188 -3.87 3.86 26.85
C ALA A 188 -5.00 3.67 25.85
N VAL A 189 -4.71 3.13 24.67
CA VAL A 189 -5.72 2.80 23.66
C VAL A 189 -6.69 1.76 24.18
N LEU A 190 -6.18 0.67 24.77
CA LEU A 190 -7.01 -0.40 25.33
C LEU A 190 -7.90 0.10 26.45
N ASN A 191 -7.38 0.92 27.36
CA ASN A 191 -8.14 1.51 28.45
C ASN A 191 -9.24 2.48 27.94
N CYS A 192 -8.96 3.26 26.89
CA CYS A 192 -9.97 4.11 26.26
C CYS A 192 -11.09 3.30 25.61
N LEU A 193 -10.75 2.21 24.89
CA LEU A 193 -11.72 1.31 24.27
C LEU A 193 -12.59 0.60 25.32
N LEU A 194 -11.98 0.08 26.40
CA LEU A 194 -12.68 -0.63 27.47
C LEU A 194 -13.56 0.31 28.32
N ALA A 195 -13.15 1.58 28.46
CA ALA A 195 -13.93 2.57 29.20
C ALA A 195 -15.09 3.18 28.37
N GLY A 196 -15.25 2.81 27.11
CA GLY A 196 -16.28 3.39 26.22
C GLY A 196 -16.15 4.91 26.00
N ARG A 197 -14.98 5.48 26.28
CA ARG A 197 -14.74 6.93 26.27
C ARG A 197 -13.99 7.32 25.00
N TRP A 198 -14.74 7.72 23.97
CA TRP A 198 -14.18 8.22 22.70
C TRP A 198 -13.39 9.53 22.84
N GLY A 199 -13.48 10.21 23.98
CA GLY A 199 -12.82 11.49 24.26
C GLY A 199 -11.45 11.39 24.97
N CYS A 200 -10.94 10.17 25.24
CA CYS A 200 -9.64 10.00 25.89
C CYS A 200 -8.45 10.24 24.95
N TRP A 201 -8.71 10.58 23.69
CA TRP A 201 -7.68 10.70 22.67
C TRP A 201 -7.27 12.15 22.47
N ASP A 202 -6.33 12.63 23.28
CA ASP A 202 -5.78 14.00 23.16
C ASP A 202 -5.00 14.22 21.85
N GLY A 203 -4.61 13.15 21.16
CA GLY A 203 -3.95 13.20 19.85
C GLY A 203 -4.89 13.41 18.66
N ALA A 204 -6.20 13.14 18.80
CA ALA A 204 -7.15 13.25 17.68
C ALA A 204 -7.22 14.67 17.07
N PRO A 205 -7.27 15.78 17.87
CA PRO A 205 -7.24 17.11 17.30
C PRO A 205 -5.96 17.44 16.55
N ARG A 206 -4.82 16.96 17.06
CA ARG A 206 -3.50 17.14 16.41
C ARG A 206 -3.42 16.36 15.11
N LEU A 207 -3.90 15.13 15.08
CA LEU A 207 -3.95 14.29 13.86
C LEU A 207 -4.78 14.97 12.78
N VAL A 208 -6.00 15.42 13.11
CA VAL A 208 -6.91 16.11 12.17
C VAL A 208 -6.27 17.39 11.65
N ALA A 209 -5.65 18.19 12.52
CA ALA A 209 -4.94 19.41 12.13
C ALA A 209 -3.74 19.11 11.20
N THR A 210 -2.95 18.08 11.51
CA THR A 210 -1.78 17.70 10.69
C THR A 210 -2.22 17.17 9.33
N LEU A 211 -3.25 16.31 9.30
CA LEU A 211 -3.79 15.75 8.05
C LEU A 211 -4.44 16.84 7.18
N SER A 212 -5.22 17.75 7.79
CA SER A 212 -5.84 18.85 7.03
C SER A 212 -4.79 19.78 6.42
N THR A 213 -3.75 20.13 7.17
CA THR A 213 -2.64 20.98 6.68
C THR A 213 -1.87 20.29 5.57
N ALA A 214 -1.58 18.99 5.71
CA ALA A 214 -0.88 18.21 4.68
C ALA A 214 -1.71 18.07 3.40
N VAL A 215 -3.02 17.81 3.52
CA VAL A 215 -3.94 17.72 2.38
C VAL A 215 -4.09 19.07 1.68
N THR A 216 -4.25 20.17 2.43
CA THR A 216 -4.36 21.51 1.85
C THR A 216 -3.11 21.89 1.06
N ARG A 217 -1.92 21.67 1.62
CA ARG A 217 -0.65 21.92 0.92
C ARG A 217 -0.46 21.04 -0.32
N LEU A 218 -0.95 19.79 -0.30
CA LEU A 218 -0.93 18.90 -1.47
C LEU A 218 -1.86 19.39 -2.58
N ILE A 219 -3.03 19.94 -2.23
CA ILE A 219 -3.98 20.50 -3.20
C ILE A 219 -3.41 21.76 -3.88
N GLU A 220 -2.67 22.57 -3.15
CA GLU A 220 -2.01 23.78 -3.68
C GLU A 220 -0.85 23.46 -4.66
N TRP A 221 -0.34 22.22 -4.65
CA TRP A 221 0.76 21.78 -5.54
C TRP A 221 0.28 21.13 -6.85
N PHE A 222 -1.03 20.91 -7.02
CA PHE A 222 -1.66 20.30 -8.20
C PHE A 222 -2.60 21.27 -8.94
#